data_23afb5df1b80d1a9f990feafa20ef3d3
#
_entry.id   23afb5df1b80d1a9f990feafa20ef3d3
#
_cell.length_a   1.000
_cell.length_b   1.000
_cell.length_c   1.000
_cell.angle_alpha   90.00
_cell.angle_beta   90.00
_cell.angle_gamma   90.00
#
_symmetry.space_group_name_H-M   'P 1'
#
loop_
_entity.id
_entity.type
_entity.pdbx_description
1 polymer ?
#
loop_
_entity_poly.entity_id
_entity_poly.type
_entity_poly.pdbx_seq_one_letter_code
_entity_poly.pdbx_strand_id
1 'polypeptide(L)'
;GFNTGSGNVGLFNSGTGNVGFFNSGTGNWGVFNSGSYNTGIGNSGIASTGLFNAGGFNTGVVNAGSYNTGSFNAGQANTGGFNPGSVNTGWLNTGDINTGVANSGDVNTGAFISGNYSNGAFW
;
A
#
# COMPACT_ATOMS: atom_id res chain seq x y z
N GLY A 1 6.46 -30.98 -7.21
CA GLY A 1 7.12 -30.18 -6.27
C GLY A 1 6.53 -30.24 -4.87
N PHE A 2 6.83 -29.25 -4.15
CA PHE A 2 6.41 -29.14 -2.75
C PHE A 2 5.25 -28.17 -2.56
N ASN A 3 4.39 -28.07 -3.55
CA ASN A 3 3.20 -27.24 -3.49
C ASN A 3 2.01 -28.02 -2.92
N THR A 4 1.11 -27.34 -2.22
CA THR A 4 -0.17 -27.89 -1.82
C THR A 4 -1.29 -27.07 -2.44
N GLY A 5 -2.47 -27.62 -2.52
CA GLY A 5 -3.59 -26.96 -3.19
C GLY A 5 -3.61 -27.23 -4.68
N SER A 6 -4.02 -26.26 -5.50
CA SER A 6 -4.23 -26.48 -6.92
C SER A 6 -3.65 -25.37 -7.81
N GLY A 7 -3.07 -25.79 -8.95
CA GLY A 7 -2.61 -24.85 -9.96
C GLY A 7 -1.41 -24.00 -9.59
N ASN A 8 -0.67 -24.36 -8.56
CA ASN A 8 0.48 -23.58 -8.13
C ASN A 8 1.72 -23.92 -8.97
N VAL A 9 2.52 -22.92 -9.27
CA VAL A 9 3.76 -23.05 -10.04
C VAL A 9 4.93 -22.54 -9.20
N GLY A 10 5.98 -23.34 -9.08
CA GLY A 10 7.14 -23.01 -8.26
C GLY A 10 7.25 -23.95 -7.08
N LEU A 11 7.70 -23.44 -5.92
CA LEU A 11 7.97 -24.28 -4.76
C LEU A 11 7.33 -23.71 -3.48
N PHE A 12 6.82 -24.61 -2.68
CA PHE A 12 6.30 -24.28 -1.34
C PHE A 12 5.13 -23.32 -1.35
N ASN A 13 4.34 -23.31 -2.41
CA ASN A 13 3.11 -22.52 -2.48
C ASN A 13 1.94 -23.34 -1.94
N SER A 14 0.98 -22.67 -1.30
CA SER A 14 -0.28 -23.28 -0.90
C SER A 14 -1.45 -22.46 -1.40
N GLY A 15 -2.63 -23.05 -1.44
CA GLY A 15 -3.81 -22.38 -1.98
C GLY A 15 -3.96 -22.62 -3.46
N THR A 16 -4.33 -21.62 -4.25
CA THR A 16 -4.73 -21.79 -5.63
C THR A 16 -4.06 -20.80 -6.58
N GLY A 17 -3.43 -21.33 -7.62
CA GLY A 17 -2.92 -20.52 -8.73
C GLY A 17 -1.79 -19.57 -8.39
N ASN A 18 -1.00 -19.86 -7.38
CA ASN A 18 0.14 -19.03 -7.01
C ASN A 18 1.36 -19.37 -7.85
N VAL A 19 2.16 -18.37 -8.16
CA VAL A 19 3.39 -18.51 -8.94
C VAL A 19 4.56 -17.95 -8.16
N GLY A 20 5.58 -18.78 -7.93
CA GLY A 20 6.78 -18.35 -7.23
C GLY A 20 7.10 -19.23 -6.02
N PHE A 21 7.46 -18.61 -4.90
CA PHE A 21 7.94 -19.33 -3.74
C PHE A 21 7.23 -18.89 -2.46
N PHE A 22 6.77 -19.85 -1.68
CA PHE A 22 6.20 -19.61 -0.37
C PHE A 22 5.00 -18.67 -0.38
N ASN A 23 4.21 -18.68 -1.45
CA ASN A 23 2.97 -17.91 -1.49
C ASN A 23 1.81 -18.74 -0.93
N SER A 24 0.86 -18.08 -0.29
CA SER A 24 -0.38 -18.70 0.15
C SER A 24 -1.58 -17.86 -0.30
N GLY A 25 -2.75 -18.44 -0.30
CA GLY A 25 -3.94 -17.77 -0.80
C GLY A 25 -4.16 -18.02 -2.28
N THR A 26 -4.56 -17.01 -3.04
CA THR A 26 -5.01 -17.19 -4.41
C THR A 26 -4.34 -16.22 -5.39
N GLY A 27 -3.77 -16.78 -6.45
CA GLY A 27 -3.28 -15.98 -7.57
C GLY A 27 -2.14 -15.03 -7.28
N ASN A 28 -1.32 -15.32 -6.28
CA ASN A 28 -0.19 -14.46 -5.95
C ASN A 28 1.03 -14.79 -6.79
N TRP A 29 1.78 -13.77 -7.17
CA TRP A 29 3.00 -13.91 -7.96
C TRP A 29 4.18 -13.32 -7.21
N GLY A 30 5.18 -14.12 -6.94
CA GLY A 30 6.39 -13.66 -6.29
C GLY A 30 6.78 -14.52 -5.10
N VAL A 31 7.16 -13.89 -3.98
CA VAL A 31 7.72 -14.60 -2.83
C VAL A 31 7.04 -14.15 -1.54
N PHE A 32 6.61 -15.09 -0.74
CA PHE A 32 6.01 -14.84 0.58
C PHE A 32 4.76 -13.97 0.55
N ASN A 33 4.00 -13.97 -0.53
CA ASN A 33 2.73 -13.26 -0.57
C ASN A 33 1.62 -14.12 0.03
N SER A 34 0.68 -13.48 0.72
CA SER A 34 -0.54 -14.12 1.20
C SER A 34 -1.74 -13.26 0.81
N GLY A 35 -2.93 -13.78 0.97
CA GLY A 35 -4.10 -13.09 0.46
C GLY A 35 -4.33 -13.40 -1.01
N SER A 36 -4.71 -12.42 -1.84
CA SER A 36 -5.14 -12.69 -3.21
C SER A 36 -4.58 -11.69 -4.22
N TYR A 37 -4.10 -12.21 -5.33
CA TYR A 37 -3.70 -11.42 -6.49
C TYR A 37 -2.62 -10.39 -6.21
N ASN A 38 -1.72 -10.70 -5.29
CA ASN A 38 -0.58 -9.84 -4.98
C ASN A 38 0.60 -10.16 -5.88
N THR A 39 1.38 -9.15 -6.24
CA THR A 39 2.59 -9.31 -7.02
C THR A 39 3.76 -8.66 -6.30
N GLY A 40 4.81 -9.42 -6.05
CA GLY A 40 6.01 -8.91 -5.41
C GLY A 40 6.44 -9.77 -4.24
N ILE A 41 6.85 -9.12 -3.14
CA ILE A 41 7.40 -9.83 -1.98
C ILE A 41 6.67 -9.42 -0.71
N GLY A 42 6.17 -10.42 0.00
CA GLY A 42 5.62 -10.22 1.34
C GLY A 42 4.34 -9.41 1.42
N ASN A 43 3.58 -9.31 0.34
CA ASN A 43 2.29 -8.62 0.37
C ASN A 43 1.23 -9.52 0.99
N SER A 44 0.36 -8.97 1.83
CA SER A 44 -0.61 -9.77 2.56
C SER A 44 -2.08 -9.40 2.34
N GLY A 45 -2.36 -8.41 1.57
CA GLY A 45 -3.74 -8.00 1.30
C GLY A 45 -4.28 -8.54 0.00
N ILE A 46 -4.95 -7.69 -0.76
CA ILE A 46 -5.59 -8.03 -2.02
C ILE A 46 -5.08 -7.10 -3.12
N ALA A 47 -4.66 -7.70 -4.24
CA ALA A 47 -4.29 -6.97 -5.45
C ALA A 47 -3.28 -5.86 -5.22
N SER A 48 -2.29 -6.12 -4.39
CA SER A 48 -1.20 -5.18 -4.12
C SER A 48 0.03 -5.55 -4.91
N THR A 49 0.80 -4.54 -5.30
CA THR A 49 2.04 -4.73 -6.07
C THR A 49 3.19 -4.03 -5.37
N GLY A 50 4.28 -4.76 -5.13
CA GLY A 50 5.47 -4.21 -4.52
C GLY A 50 5.94 -5.03 -3.34
N LEU A 51 6.35 -4.34 -2.26
CA LEU A 51 6.99 -4.98 -1.12
C LEU A 51 6.22 -4.70 0.17
N PHE A 52 5.83 -5.75 0.86
CA PHE A 52 5.27 -5.68 2.21
C PHE A 52 4.05 -4.76 2.35
N ASN A 53 3.18 -4.76 1.33
CA ASN A 53 1.91 -4.04 1.41
C ASN A 53 0.87 -4.91 2.12
N ALA A 54 0.09 -4.33 3.04
CA ALA A 54 -0.82 -5.10 3.87
C ALA A 54 -2.30 -4.96 3.53
N GLY A 55 -2.76 -3.82 3.14
CA GLY A 55 -4.17 -3.62 2.81
C GLY A 55 -4.51 -4.07 1.39
N GLY A 56 -5.38 -3.36 0.71
CA GLY A 56 -5.81 -3.72 -0.63
C GLY A 56 -5.46 -2.68 -1.68
N PHE A 57 -5.14 -3.14 -2.88
CA PHE A 57 -4.93 -2.25 -4.02
C PHE A 57 -3.82 -1.22 -3.80
N ASN A 58 -2.77 -1.63 -3.10
CA ASN A 58 -1.61 -0.78 -2.86
C ASN A 58 -0.52 -1.03 -3.90
N THR A 59 0.20 0.01 -4.26
CA THR A 59 1.36 -0.10 -5.14
C THR A 59 2.54 0.62 -4.49
N GLY A 60 3.62 -0.11 -4.26
CA GLY A 60 4.82 0.46 -3.68
C GLY A 60 5.37 -0.35 -2.51
N VAL A 61 5.81 0.34 -1.45
CA VAL A 61 6.53 -0.31 -0.35
C VAL A 61 5.89 0.02 0.99
N VAL A 62 5.53 -1.02 1.73
CA VAL A 62 5.04 -0.92 3.11
C VAL A 62 3.84 0.03 3.25
N ASN A 63 2.86 -0.14 2.39
CA ASN A 63 1.58 0.56 2.54
C ASN A 63 0.61 -0.32 3.30
N ALA A 64 -0.15 0.25 4.24
CA ALA A 64 -1.01 -0.53 5.12
C ALA A 64 -2.51 -0.38 4.85
N GLY A 65 -2.97 0.76 4.47
CA GLY A 65 -4.39 0.97 4.14
C GLY A 65 -4.75 0.45 2.76
N SER A 66 -5.58 1.17 2.03
CA SER A 66 -6.02 0.74 0.71
C SER A 66 -5.89 1.84 -0.33
N TYR A 67 -5.64 1.44 -1.58
CA TYR A 67 -5.51 2.37 -2.69
C TYR A 67 -4.37 3.36 -2.53
N ASN A 68 -3.28 2.95 -1.88
CA ASN A 68 -2.11 3.81 -1.70
C ASN A 68 -1.08 3.53 -2.79
N THR A 69 -0.43 4.58 -3.25
CA THR A 69 0.68 4.51 -4.20
C THR A 69 1.88 5.24 -3.61
N GLY A 70 2.98 4.51 -3.45
CA GLY A 70 4.20 5.07 -2.86
C GLY A 70 4.69 4.24 -1.69
N SER A 71 5.10 4.90 -0.60
CA SER A 71 5.75 4.19 0.50
C SER A 71 5.26 4.64 1.87
N PHE A 72 5.05 3.68 2.75
CA PHE A 72 4.73 3.95 4.14
C PHE A 72 3.45 4.78 4.33
N ASN A 73 2.47 4.58 3.46
CA ASN A 73 1.15 5.20 3.62
C ASN A 73 0.26 4.28 4.44
N ALA A 74 -0.48 4.84 5.39
CA ALA A 74 -1.32 4.03 6.29
C ALA A 74 -2.82 4.23 6.09
N GLY A 75 -3.25 5.41 5.69
CA GLY A 75 -4.67 5.66 5.43
C GLY A 75 -5.11 5.12 4.08
N GLN A 76 -6.02 5.81 3.43
CA GLN A 76 -6.57 5.37 2.15
C GLN A 76 -6.34 6.39 1.05
N ALA A 77 -6.11 5.90 -0.16
CA ALA A 77 -6.02 6.72 -1.35
C ALA A 77 -4.94 7.80 -1.27
N ASN A 78 -3.79 7.44 -0.69
CA ASN A 78 -2.65 8.35 -0.61
C ASN A 78 -1.69 8.12 -1.76
N THR A 79 -1.05 9.19 -2.22
CA THR A 79 0.02 9.13 -3.21
C THR A 79 1.25 9.85 -2.66
N GLY A 80 2.38 9.16 -2.61
CA GLY A 80 3.62 9.69 -2.06
C GLY A 80 4.13 8.86 -0.90
N GLY A 81 4.54 9.50 0.19
CA GLY A 81 5.13 8.73 1.29
C GLY A 81 4.79 9.26 2.68
N PHE A 82 4.75 8.35 3.63
CA PHE A 82 4.52 8.67 5.04
C PHE A 82 3.24 9.49 5.27
N ASN A 83 2.16 9.14 4.57
CA ASN A 83 0.87 9.79 4.76
C ASN A 83 -0.03 8.88 5.61
N PRO A 84 -0.19 9.14 6.92
CA PRO A 84 -1.09 8.33 7.75
C PRO A 84 -2.56 8.73 7.65
N GLY A 85 -2.87 9.93 7.18
CA GLY A 85 -4.24 10.33 6.90
C GLY A 85 -4.75 9.74 5.59
N SER A 86 -5.80 10.32 5.03
CA SER A 86 -6.44 9.79 3.82
C SER A 86 -6.56 10.82 2.72
N VAL A 87 -6.50 10.35 1.48
CA VAL A 87 -6.63 11.17 0.28
C VAL A 87 -5.58 12.27 0.22
N ASN A 88 -4.36 11.93 0.60
CA ASN A 88 -3.24 12.87 0.58
C ASN A 88 -2.34 12.63 -0.64
N THR A 89 -1.80 13.70 -1.18
CA THR A 89 -0.78 13.64 -2.22
C THR A 89 0.46 14.39 -1.74
N GLY A 90 1.56 13.69 -1.65
CA GLY A 90 2.82 14.26 -1.17
C GLY A 90 3.42 13.48 -0.03
N TRP A 91 4.01 14.17 0.94
CA TRP A 91 4.78 13.52 1.99
C TRP A 91 4.42 14.03 3.38
N LEU A 92 4.33 13.11 4.33
CA LEU A 92 4.16 13.44 5.75
C LEU A 92 2.87 14.21 6.05
N ASN A 93 1.81 13.95 5.29
CA ASN A 93 0.53 14.57 5.57
C ASN A 93 -0.25 13.70 6.57
N THR A 94 -0.56 14.24 7.74
CA THR A 94 -1.25 13.51 8.79
C THR A 94 -2.75 13.79 8.86
N GLY A 95 -3.20 14.91 8.31
CA GLY A 95 -4.62 15.16 8.13
C GLY A 95 -5.14 14.54 6.84
N ASP A 96 -6.30 14.98 6.39
CA ASP A 96 -6.96 14.42 5.22
C ASP A 96 -7.06 15.40 4.06
N ILE A 97 -7.05 14.86 2.85
CA ILE A 97 -7.26 15.61 1.61
C ILE A 97 -6.23 16.74 1.46
N ASN A 98 -4.99 16.43 1.76
CA ASN A 98 -3.90 17.41 1.63
C ASN A 98 -3.06 17.14 0.39
N THR A 99 -2.56 18.20 -0.21
CA THR A 99 -1.58 18.13 -1.29
C THR A 99 -0.35 18.92 -0.89
N GLY A 100 0.78 18.25 -0.75
CA GLY A 100 2.03 18.90 -0.38
C GLY A 100 2.80 18.16 0.70
N VAL A 101 3.40 18.90 1.64
CA VAL A 101 4.34 18.33 2.61
C VAL A 101 3.99 18.75 4.03
N ALA A 102 3.91 17.75 4.91
CA ALA A 102 3.79 17.97 6.35
C ALA A 102 2.56 18.80 6.77
N ASN A 103 1.45 18.53 6.13
CA ASN A 103 0.18 19.19 6.49
C ASN A 103 -0.55 18.33 7.52
N SER A 104 -0.94 18.91 8.65
CA SER A 104 -1.64 18.20 9.71
C SER A 104 -3.12 18.55 9.84
N GLY A 105 -3.55 19.64 9.24
CA GLY A 105 -4.98 19.93 9.11
C GLY A 105 -5.58 19.27 7.88
N ASP A 106 -6.76 19.69 7.48
CA ASP A 106 -7.49 19.07 6.38
C ASP A 106 -7.69 20.02 5.20
N VAL A 107 -7.72 19.43 4.01
CA VAL A 107 -8.03 20.15 2.76
C VAL A 107 -7.03 21.27 2.48
N ASN A 108 -5.75 20.99 2.64
CA ASN A 108 -4.70 22.00 2.47
C ASN A 108 -3.88 21.73 1.21
N THR A 109 -3.37 22.79 0.63
CA THR A 109 -2.40 22.71 -0.48
C THR A 109 -1.17 23.53 -0.14
N GLY A 110 -0.03 22.88 0.01
CA GLY A 110 1.21 23.55 0.35
C GLY A 110 2.04 22.79 1.36
N ALA A 111 2.66 23.52 2.30
CA ALA A 111 3.58 22.88 3.23
C ALA A 111 3.43 23.42 4.66
N PHE A 112 3.56 22.51 5.62
CA PHE A 112 3.56 22.84 7.04
C PHE A 112 2.30 23.58 7.49
N ILE A 113 1.15 23.12 7.02
CA ILE A 113 -0.14 23.74 7.30
C ILE A 113 -0.84 22.94 8.40
N SER A 114 -1.21 23.58 9.49
CA SER A 114 -1.97 22.95 10.57
C SER A 114 -3.45 23.37 10.62
N GLY A 115 -3.80 24.44 9.93
CA GLY A 115 -5.22 24.83 9.78
C GLY A 115 -5.91 24.02 8.69
N ASN A 116 -7.13 24.41 8.33
CA ASN A 116 -7.92 23.74 7.32
C ASN A 116 -8.22 24.69 6.15
N TYR A 117 -8.43 24.10 4.96
CA TYR A 117 -8.79 24.85 3.75
C TYR A 117 -7.79 25.95 3.42
N SER A 118 -6.51 25.68 3.60
CA SER A 118 -5.46 26.68 3.43
C SER A 118 -4.54 26.38 2.25
N ASN A 119 -4.00 27.43 1.68
CA ASN A 119 -2.97 27.35 0.65
C ASN A 119 -1.69 28.04 1.12
N GLY A 120 -0.56 27.58 0.64
CA GLY A 120 0.72 28.24 0.88
C GLY A 120 1.58 27.45 1.84
N ALA A 121 2.13 28.14 2.85
CA ALA A 121 3.05 27.48 3.78
C ALA A 121 2.95 28.09 5.17
N PHE A 122 3.17 27.23 6.19
CA PHE A 122 3.27 27.67 7.59
C PHE A 122 1.99 28.31 8.15
N TRP A 123 0.86 27.71 7.86
CA TRP A 123 -0.43 28.13 8.40
C TRP A 123 -0.86 27.32 9.62
#